data_9b449fd1f76909c74a4b533f10ce414f
#
_entry.id   9b449fd1f76909c74a4b533f10ce414f
#
_cell.length_a   1.000
_cell.length_b   1.000
_cell.length_c   1.000
_cell.angle_alpha   90.00
_cell.angle_beta   90.00
_cell.angle_gamma   90.00
#
_symmetry.space_group_name_H-M   'P 1'
#
loop_
_entity.id
_entity.type
_entity.pdbx_description
1 polymer ?
#
loop_
_entity_poly.entity_id
_entity_poly.type
_entity_poly.pdbx_seq_one_letter_code
_entity_poly.pdbx_strand_id
1 'polypeptide(L)'
;MILDITHAFRSIPMIVFAVASYLRRTKSVNIERIVYGAYEAREPFRDPPQPEDRAPVFDLTPLLDLLDWLSGAEALLGWGDARTLADRMELTHRRLWRERAANTLPQHLQRIASKLRKFSQALHLSRPVDVMRIAHELLPMLSEAQDEFRRWARPFAVIVERVQVEIAPLAHEEPERLDAENMRKQLALVE
;
A
#
# COMPACT_ATOMS: atom_id res chain seq x y z
N MET A 1 -18.52 3.49 -7.21
CA MET A 1 -19.58 3.51 -6.16
C MET A 1 -19.16 4.49 -5.09
N ILE A 2 -20.07 5.37 -4.68
CA ILE A 2 -19.90 6.31 -3.57
C ILE A 2 -20.76 5.82 -2.41
N LEU A 3 -20.21 5.74 -1.21
CA LEU A 3 -20.91 5.34 0.02
C LEU A 3 -21.01 6.56 0.94
N ASP A 4 -22.23 6.93 1.31
CA ASP A 4 -22.49 7.93 2.34
C ASP A 4 -22.96 7.22 3.62
N ILE A 5 -22.26 7.43 4.72
CA ILE A 5 -22.49 6.78 6.00
C ILE A 5 -22.86 7.80 7.10
N THR A 6 -23.26 9.01 6.71
CA THR A 6 -23.50 10.15 7.61
C THR A 6 -24.60 9.87 8.66
N HIS A 7 -25.70 9.22 8.28
CA HIS A 7 -26.86 9.02 9.15
C HIS A 7 -26.93 7.62 9.79
N ALA A 8 -25.80 6.95 9.89
CA ALA A 8 -25.76 5.60 10.42
C ALA A 8 -25.53 5.57 11.94
N PHE A 9 -26.14 4.58 12.63
CA PHE A 9 -25.73 4.27 14.00
C PHE A 9 -24.22 4.05 14.10
N ARG A 10 -23.62 4.36 15.24
CA ARG A 10 -22.15 4.35 15.44
C ARG A 10 -21.44 3.07 14.97
N SER A 11 -22.12 1.91 15.01
CA SER A 11 -21.59 0.62 14.54
C SER A 11 -21.67 0.44 13.01
N ILE A 12 -22.64 1.07 12.35
CA ILE A 12 -22.86 0.89 10.90
C ILE A 12 -21.69 1.37 10.06
N PRO A 13 -21.05 2.52 10.33
CA PRO A 13 -19.85 2.93 9.62
C PRO A 13 -18.74 1.87 9.64
N MET A 14 -18.54 1.20 10.77
CA MET A 14 -17.54 0.13 10.90
C MET A 14 -17.90 -1.08 10.04
N ILE A 15 -19.18 -1.48 10.05
CA ILE A 15 -19.67 -2.60 9.23
C ILE A 15 -19.55 -2.26 7.74
N VAL A 16 -19.99 -1.07 7.33
CA VAL A 16 -19.90 -0.64 5.94
C VAL A 16 -18.44 -0.60 5.47
N PHE A 17 -17.53 -0.13 6.31
CA PHE A 17 -16.11 -0.09 6.00
C PHE A 17 -15.52 -1.51 5.83
N ALA A 18 -15.86 -2.44 6.71
CA ALA A 18 -15.45 -3.83 6.61
C ALA A 18 -16.01 -4.51 5.35
N VAL A 19 -17.32 -4.31 5.06
CA VAL A 19 -17.96 -4.83 3.85
C VAL A 19 -17.37 -4.20 2.60
N ALA A 20 -17.12 -2.91 2.59
CA ALA A 20 -16.47 -2.20 1.48
C ALA A 20 -15.09 -2.76 1.18
N SER A 21 -14.27 -2.96 2.23
CA SER A 21 -12.95 -3.60 2.11
C SER A 21 -13.06 -5.03 1.57
N TYR A 22 -14.00 -5.82 2.06
CA TYR A 22 -14.26 -7.18 1.58
C TYR A 22 -14.65 -7.21 0.10
N LEU A 23 -15.64 -6.39 -0.31
CA LEU A 23 -16.11 -6.33 -1.68
C LEU A 23 -15.05 -5.85 -2.67
N ARG A 24 -14.22 -4.89 -2.25
CA ARG A 24 -13.10 -4.39 -3.05
C ARG A 24 -12.11 -5.50 -3.38
N ARG A 25 -11.83 -6.39 -2.42
CA ARG A 25 -10.88 -7.51 -2.59
C ARG A 25 -11.46 -8.72 -3.29
N THR A 26 -12.72 -9.10 -2.97
CA THR A 26 -13.31 -10.35 -3.45
C THR A 26 -14.08 -10.21 -4.75
N LYS A 27 -14.63 -9.02 -5.02
CA LYS A 27 -15.50 -8.74 -6.17
C LYS A 27 -14.94 -7.64 -7.09
N SER A 28 -13.74 -7.14 -6.81
CA SER A 28 -13.11 -6.04 -7.56
C SER A 28 -14.02 -4.82 -7.71
N VAL A 29 -14.88 -4.56 -6.72
CA VAL A 29 -15.77 -3.41 -6.71
C VAL A 29 -14.95 -2.14 -6.59
N ASN A 30 -15.09 -1.23 -7.56
CA ASN A 30 -14.46 0.07 -7.47
C ASN A 30 -15.24 0.99 -6.51
N ILE A 31 -14.66 1.29 -5.36
CA ILE A 31 -15.18 2.25 -4.39
C ILE A 31 -14.41 3.55 -4.61
N GLU A 32 -15.09 4.55 -5.13
CA GLU A 32 -14.51 5.85 -5.44
C GLU A 32 -14.35 6.71 -4.19
N ARG A 33 -15.40 6.71 -3.34
CA ARG A 33 -15.42 7.48 -2.10
C ARG A 33 -16.25 6.80 -1.02
N ILE A 34 -15.82 6.97 0.24
CA ILE A 34 -16.61 6.79 1.44
C ILE A 34 -16.62 8.13 2.14
N VAL A 35 -17.79 8.72 2.30
CA VAL A 35 -17.97 10.02 2.94
C VAL A 35 -18.74 9.89 4.25
N TYR A 36 -18.35 10.69 5.22
CA TYR A 36 -18.98 10.77 6.53
C TYR A 36 -19.19 12.23 6.92
N GLY A 37 -20.44 12.66 7.08
CA GLY A 37 -20.79 13.96 7.62
C GLY A 37 -20.77 13.91 9.15
N ALA A 38 -19.86 14.62 9.78
CA ALA A 38 -19.75 14.66 11.24
C ALA A 38 -20.73 15.70 11.80
N TYR A 39 -21.97 15.30 11.97
CA TYR A 39 -23.04 16.18 12.43
C TYR A 39 -22.79 16.75 13.85
N GLU A 40 -22.14 15.97 14.71
CA GLU A 40 -21.75 16.40 16.05
C GLU A 40 -20.67 17.50 16.03
N ALA A 41 -19.92 17.61 14.94
CA ALA A 41 -18.88 18.62 14.76
C ALA A 41 -19.36 19.84 13.95
N ARG A 42 -20.67 20.06 13.85
CA ARG A 42 -21.22 21.22 13.16
C ARG A 42 -20.86 22.52 13.85
N GLU A 43 -20.63 23.55 13.07
CA GLU A 43 -20.31 24.90 13.56
C GLU A 43 -21.32 25.92 13.00
N PRO A 44 -21.92 26.80 13.88
CA PRO A 44 -21.86 26.69 15.36
C PRO A 44 -22.65 25.50 15.88
N PHE A 45 -22.23 24.92 17.00
CA PHE A 45 -23.02 23.85 17.64
C PHE A 45 -24.23 24.48 18.34
N ARG A 46 -25.45 24.14 17.89
CA ARG A 46 -26.73 24.58 18.43
C ARG A 46 -27.64 23.40 18.63
N ASP A 47 -28.51 23.47 19.65
CA ASP A 47 -29.55 22.50 19.90
C ASP A 47 -30.86 23.23 20.19
N PRO A 48 -31.89 23.16 19.30
CA PRO A 48 -31.91 22.43 18.02
C PRO A 48 -31.02 23.07 16.94
N PRO A 49 -30.55 22.27 15.94
CA PRO A 49 -29.73 22.76 14.85
C PRO A 49 -30.52 23.69 13.93
N GLN A 50 -29.79 24.64 13.34
CA GLN A 50 -30.33 25.60 12.37
C GLN A 50 -29.89 25.22 10.93
N PRO A 51 -30.64 25.60 9.90
CA PRO A 51 -30.31 25.29 8.50
C PRO A 51 -28.96 25.80 8.01
N GLU A 52 -28.43 26.86 8.62
CA GLU A 52 -27.14 27.46 8.32
C GLU A 52 -25.95 26.82 9.04
N ASP A 53 -26.20 25.92 10.02
CA ASP A 53 -25.15 25.20 10.71
C ASP A 53 -24.47 24.23 9.74
N ARG A 54 -23.14 24.28 9.69
CA ARG A 54 -22.35 23.48 8.75
C ARG A 54 -21.67 22.34 9.47
N ALA A 55 -21.92 21.12 9.01
CA ALA A 55 -21.22 19.93 9.44
C ALA A 55 -20.06 19.61 8.48
N PRO A 56 -18.84 19.36 8.97
CA PRO A 56 -17.74 18.94 8.12
C PRO A 56 -18.01 17.54 7.53
N VAL A 57 -17.61 17.37 6.27
CA VAL A 57 -17.67 16.06 5.58
C VAL A 57 -16.27 15.52 5.44
N PHE A 58 -16.03 14.34 6.01
CA PHE A 58 -14.76 13.63 5.94
C PHE A 58 -14.77 12.59 4.82
N ASP A 59 -13.68 12.53 4.06
CA ASP A 59 -13.41 11.44 3.13
C ASP A 59 -12.64 10.33 3.87
N LEU A 60 -13.29 9.19 4.05
CA LEU A 60 -12.73 8.00 4.71
C LEU A 60 -12.07 7.02 3.73
N THR A 61 -12.07 7.32 2.44
CA THR A 61 -11.44 6.48 1.41
C THR A 61 -9.97 6.18 1.69
N PRO A 62 -9.15 7.13 2.23
CA PRO A 62 -7.76 6.85 2.60
C PRO A 62 -7.57 5.70 3.58
N LEU A 63 -8.58 5.39 4.42
CA LEU A 63 -8.52 4.24 5.32
C LEU A 63 -8.59 2.90 4.58
N LEU A 64 -9.37 2.82 3.48
CA LEU A 64 -9.35 1.63 2.61
C LEU A 64 -7.99 1.47 1.94
N ASP A 65 -7.40 2.56 1.50
CA ASP A 65 -6.07 2.55 0.89
C ASP A 65 -5.02 2.06 1.89
N LEU A 66 -5.11 2.46 3.16
CA LEU A 66 -4.24 1.96 4.22
C LEU A 66 -4.34 0.44 4.39
N LEU A 67 -5.54 -0.14 4.36
CA LEU A 67 -5.74 -1.59 4.43
C LEU A 67 -5.14 -2.33 3.22
N ASP A 68 -5.18 -1.73 2.03
CA ASP A 68 -4.55 -2.32 0.86
C ASP A 68 -3.02 -2.32 0.98
N TRP A 69 -2.42 -1.23 1.48
CA TRP A 69 -0.99 -1.16 1.76
C TRP A 69 -0.56 -2.20 2.80
N LEU A 70 -1.33 -2.33 3.89
CA LEU A 70 -1.08 -3.32 4.93
C LEU A 70 -1.13 -4.74 4.36
N SER A 71 -2.17 -5.06 3.62
CA SER A 71 -2.35 -6.37 3.01
C SER A 71 -1.23 -6.73 2.01
N GLY A 72 -0.77 -5.73 1.23
CA GLY A 72 0.36 -5.91 0.32
C GLY A 72 1.67 -6.15 1.06
N ALA A 73 1.86 -5.48 2.19
CA ALA A 73 3.02 -5.69 3.05
C ALA A 73 3.00 -7.07 3.71
N GLU A 74 1.87 -7.49 4.26
CA GLU A 74 1.70 -8.83 4.85
C GLU A 74 1.96 -9.94 3.81
N ALA A 75 1.46 -9.78 2.58
CA ALA A 75 1.70 -10.74 1.51
C ALA A 75 3.18 -10.82 1.12
N LEU A 76 3.88 -9.69 1.04
CA LEU A 76 5.31 -9.68 0.76
C LEU A 76 6.13 -10.31 1.88
N LEU A 77 5.88 -9.88 3.13
CA LEU A 77 6.67 -10.32 4.29
C LEU A 77 6.36 -11.77 4.71
N GLY A 78 5.11 -12.23 4.51
CA GLY A 78 4.69 -13.58 4.89
C GLY A 78 4.88 -14.64 3.82
N TRP A 79 4.77 -14.24 2.53
CA TRP A 79 4.71 -15.20 1.41
C TRP A 79 5.61 -14.82 0.23
N GLY A 80 6.41 -13.77 0.34
CA GLY A 80 7.21 -13.25 -0.78
C GLY A 80 6.38 -12.68 -1.94
N ASP A 81 5.05 -12.46 -1.73
CA ASP A 81 4.15 -11.96 -2.78
C ASP A 81 4.05 -10.43 -2.77
N ALA A 82 4.80 -9.79 -3.65
CA ALA A 82 4.82 -8.34 -3.79
C ALA A 82 3.77 -7.76 -4.76
N ARG A 83 2.91 -8.59 -5.38
CA ARG A 83 1.99 -8.12 -6.44
C ARG A 83 1.05 -7.03 -5.96
N THR A 84 0.37 -7.25 -4.83
CA THR A 84 -0.57 -6.27 -4.26
C THR A 84 0.13 -4.96 -3.90
N LEU A 85 1.31 -5.03 -3.31
CA LEU A 85 2.10 -3.86 -2.95
C LEU A 85 2.56 -3.07 -4.19
N ALA A 86 3.04 -3.78 -5.21
CA ALA A 86 3.45 -3.20 -6.48
C ALA A 86 2.27 -2.52 -7.19
N ASP A 87 1.09 -3.15 -7.20
CA ASP A 87 -0.14 -2.57 -7.78
C ASP A 87 -0.53 -1.28 -7.07
N ARG A 88 -0.44 -1.22 -5.74
CA ARG A 88 -0.70 0.01 -4.98
C ARG A 88 0.29 1.13 -5.29
N MET A 89 1.58 0.82 -5.42
CA MET A 89 2.59 1.80 -5.81
C MET A 89 2.31 2.36 -7.21
N GLU A 90 2.00 1.50 -8.18
CA GLU A 90 1.67 1.91 -9.54
C GLU A 90 0.39 2.75 -9.61
N LEU A 91 -0.66 2.36 -8.90
CA LEU A 91 -1.90 3.13 -8.83
C LEU A 91 -1.67 4.51 -8.23
N THR A 92 -0.89 4.59 -7.16
CA THR A 92 -0.51 5.87 -6.54
C THR A 92 0.29 6.74 -7.53
N HIS A 93 1.29 6.16 -8.19
CA HIS A 93 2.07 6.85 -9.21
C HIS A 93 1.19 7.39 -10.33
N ARG A 94 0.36 6.55 -10.95
CA ARG A 94 -0.54 6.94 -12.05
C ARG A 94 -1.52 8.03 -11.65
N ARG A 95 -2.08 7.95 -10.43
CA ARG A 95 -3.01 8.97 -9.90
C ARG A 95 -2.32 10.32 -9.82
N LEU A 96 -1.16 10.39 -9.17
CA LEU A 96 -0.41 11.63 -8.98
C LEU A 96 0.01 12.27 -10.32
N TRP A 97 0.43 11.46 -11.28
CA TRP A 97 0.79 11.93 -12.62
C TRP A 97 -0.42 12.46 -13.41
N ARG A 98 -1.58 11.83 -13.27
CA ARG A 98 -2.81 12.26 -13.92
C ARG A 98 -3.33 13.57 -13.35
N GLU A 99 -3.33 13.68 -12.03
CA GLU A 99 -3.88 14.83 -11.32
C GLU A 99 -2.93 16.04 -11.35
N ARG A 100 -1.67 15.84 -11.73
CA ARG A 100 -0.61 16.85 -11.63
C ARG A 100 -0.64 17.58 -10.28
N ALA A 101 -0.92 16.82 -9.21
CA ALA A 101 -1.32 17.31 -7.91
C ALA A 101 -0.22 18.04 -7.14
N ALA A 102 1.01 18.09 -7.67
CA ALA A 102 2.13 18.76 -7.00
C ALA A 102 3.22 19.20 -7.99
N ASN A 103 4.04 20.15 -7.55
CA ASN A 103 5.21 20.63 -8.31
C ASN A 103 6.30 19.56 -8.49
N THR A 104 6.29 18.53 -7.63
CA THR A 104 7.21 17.39 -7.71
C THR A 104 6.39 16.11 -7.79
N LEU A 105 6.64 15.30 -8.81
CA LEU A 105 5.96 14.02 -9.06
C LEU A 105 6.86 12.85 -8.64
N PRO A 106 6.29 11.69 -8.24
CA PRO A 106 7.07 10.53 -7.86
C PRO A 106 7.85 9.99 -9.06
N GLN A 107 9.12 9.66 -8.85
CA GLN A 107 10.02 9.13 -9.88
C GLN A 107 10.34 7.65 -9.67
N HIS A 108 10.39 7.20 -8.41
CA HIS A 108 10.86 5.86 -8.04
C HIS A 108 9.72 4.84 -7.87
N LEU A 109 8.51 5.28 -7.49
CA LEU A 109 7.40 4.36 -7.16
C LEU A 109 7.13 3.32 -8.25
N GLN A 110 7.09 3.72 -9.52
CA GLN A 110 6.82 2.79 -10.62
C GLN A 110 7.98 1.81 -10.84
N ARG A 111 9.22 2.28 -10.74
CA ARG A 111 10.42 1.45 -10.92
C ARG A 111 10.52 0.41 -9.80
N ILE A 112 10.30 0.84 -8.56
CA ILE A 112 10.31 -0.04 -7.39
C ILE A 112 9.17 -1.07 -7.48
N ALA A 113 7.96 -0.67 -7.86
CA ALA A 113 6.84 -1.57 -8.10
C ALA A 113 7.19 -2.66 -9.13
N SER A 114 7.79 -2.27 -10.24
CA SER A 114 8.23 -3.22 -11.28
C SER A 114 9.30 -4.19 -10.76
N LYS A 115 10.27 -3.71 -9.98
CA LYS A 115 11.32 -4.55 -9.37
C LYS A 115 10.76 -5.49 -8.31
N LEU A 116 9.87 -5.03 -7.42
CA LEU A 116 9.20 -5.85 -6.43
C LEU A 116 8.39 -6.99 -7.09
N ARG A 117 7.69 -6.69 -8.18
CA ARG A 117 6.94 -7.70 -8.94
C ARG A 117 7.87 -8.76 -9.56
N LYS A 118 9.01 -8.35 -10.12
CA LYS A 118 10.02 -9.27 -10.65
C LYS A 118 10.66 -10.09 -9.55
N PHE A 119 10.94 -9.49 -8.39
CA PHE A 119 11.46 -10.18 -7.21
C PHE A 119 10.51 -11.30 -6.77
N SER A 120 9.23 -10.95 -6.56
CA SER A 120 8.19 -11.92 -6.21
C SER A 120 8.05 -13.04 -7.25
N GLN A 121 8.07 -12.68 -8.54
CA GLN A 121 8.03 -13.67 -9.62
C GLN A 121 9.23 -14.62 -9.60
N ALA A 122 10.44 -14.09 -9.36
CA ALA A 122 11.65 -14.89 -9.28
C ALA A 122 11.61 -15.88 -8.10
N LEU A 123 11.11 -15.43 -6.93
CA LEU A 123 10.88 -16.29 -5.77
C LEU A 123 9.93 -17.44 -6.10
N HIS A 124 8.74 -17.15 -6.61
CA HIS A 124 7.71 -18.14 -6.90
C HIS A 124 8.10 -19.10 -8.04
N LEU A 125 8.97 -18.68 -8.94
CA LEU A 125 9.50 -19.53 -10.01
C LEU A 125 10.79 -20.27 -9.63
N SER A 126 11.20 -20.19 -8.36
CA SER A 126 12.43 -20.81 -7.84
C SER A 126 13.66 -20.44 -8.66
N ARG A 127 13.83 -19.14 -8.94
CA ARG A 127 14.97 -18.59 -9.68
C ARG A 127 15.94 -17.88 -8.73
N PRO A 128 16.75 -18.64 -7.97
CA PRO A 128 17.54 -18.06 -6.87
C PRO A 128 18.54 -16.99 -7.34
N VAL A 129 19.18 -17.17 -8.48
CA VAL A 129 20.13 -16.18 -9.04
C VAL A 129 19.44 -14.88 -9.38
N ASP A 130 18.23 -14.93 -9.96
CA ASP A 130 17.43 -13.73 -10.23
C ASP A 130 16.98 -13.04 -8.96
N VAL A 131 16.60 -13.81 -7.92
CA VAL A 131 16.24 -13.28 -6.60
C VAL A 131 17.42 -12.49 -6.01
N MET A 132 18.62 -13.07 -6.00
CA MET A 132 19.84 -12.46 -5.45
C MET A 132 20.16 -11.14 -6.18
N ARG A 133 20.15 -11.17 -7.50
CA ARG A 133 20.43 -10.00 -8.34
C ARG A 133 19.37 -8.90 -8.15
N ILE A 134 18.09 -9.26 -8.17
CA ILE A 134 17.01 -8.27 -8.02
C ILE A 134 17.01 -7.69 -6.61
N ALA A 135 17.27 -8.49 -5.57
CA ALA A 135 17.41 -8.02 -4.20
C ALA A 135 18.54 -6.99 -4.07
N HIS A 136 19.72 -7.29 -4.66
CA HIS A 136 20.86 -6.38 -4.67
C HIS A 136 20.54 -5.03 -5.35
N GLU A 137 19.82 -5.06 -6.47
CA GLU A 137 19.40 -3.84 -7.17
C GLU A 137 18.28 -3.08 -6.42
N LEU A 138 17.41 -3.78 -5.70
CA LEU A 138 16.24 -3.20 -5.05
C LEU A 138 16.58 -2.44 -3.77
N LEU A 139 17.53 -2.93 -2.97
CA LEU A 139 17.90 -2.33 -1.69
C LEU A 139 18.34 -0.85 -1.80
N PRO A 140 19.27 -0.47 -2.69
CA PRO A 140 19.63 0.93 -2.84
C PRO A 140 18.45 1.77 -3.34
N MET A 141 17.61 1.26 -4.24
CA MET A 141 16.43 1.97 -4.72
C MET A 141 15.42 2.26 -3.59
N LEU A 142 15.22 1.32 -2.66
CA LEU A 142 14.36 1.53 -1.49
C LEU A 142 14.93 2.60 -0.56
N SER A 143 16.25 2.63 -0.40
CA SER A 143 16.93 3.62 0.44
C SER A 143 16.85 5.04 -0.16
N GLU A 144 17.08 5.17 -1.47
CA GLU A 144 17.02 6.44 -2.19
C GLU A 144 15.61 7.03 -2.25
N ALA A 145 14.58 6.18 -2.27
CA ALA A 145 13.18 6.60 -2.40
C ALA A 145 12.48 6.90 -1.06
N GLN A 146 13.16 6.90 0.07
CA GLN A 146 12.52 7.08 1.39
C GLN A 146 11.71 8.37 1.50
N ASP A 147 12.24 9.49 1.00
CA ASP A 147 11.52 10.78 1.02
C ASP A 147 10.30 10.77 0.12
N GLU A 148 10.37 10.07 -1.02
CA GLU A 148 9.23 9.85 -1.91
C GLU A 148 8.15 9.01 -1.23
N PHE A 149 8.52 7.96 -0.49
CA PHE A 149 7.58 7.16 0.30
C PHE A 149 6.92 7.98 1.39
N ARG A 150 7.68 8.76 2.17
CA ARG A 150 7.15 9.65 3.22
C ARG A 150 6.13 10.64 2.68
N ARG A 151 6.33 11.11 1.46
CA ARG A 151 5.47 12.10 0.81
C ARG A 151 4.23 11.47 0.16
N TRP A 152 4.37 10.36 -0.54
CA TRP A 152 3.35 9.83 -1.45
C TRP A 152 2.82 8.44 -1.09
N ALA A 153 3.56 7.67 -0.31
CA ALA A 153 3.24 6.31 0.09
C ALA A 153 3.50 6.12 1.60
N ARG A 154 2.99 7.02 2.42
CA ARG A 154 3.22 7.04 3.87
C ARG A 154 3.04 5.68 4.57
N PRO A 155 2.00 4.87 4.28
CA PRO A 155 1.88 3.56 4.91
C PRO A 155 3.05 2.64 4.58
N PHE A 156 3.61 2.74 3.37
CA PHE A 156 4.79 1.97 2.99
C PHE A 156 6.07 2.51 3.64
N ALA A 157 6.19 3.83 3.81
CA ALA A 157 7.36 4.44 4.47
C ALA A 157 7.60 3.90 5.89
N VAL A 158 6.54 3.47 6.58
CA VAL A 158 6.65 2.90 7.95
C VAL A 158 7.20 1.48 7.92
N ILE A 159 6.96 0.72 6.87
CA ILE A 159 7.31 -0.69 6.77
C ILE A 159 8.51 -0.95 5.85
N VAL A 160 8.98 0.06 5.12
CA VAL A 160 10.08 -0.11 4.14
C VAL A 160 11.36 -0.64 4.78
N GLU A 161 11.69 -0.21 5.99
CA GLU A 161 12.85 -0.71 6.73
C GLU A 161 12.73 -2.21 7.02
N ARG A 162 11.54 -2.67 7.42
CA ARG A 162 11.29 -4.09 7.63
C ARG A 162 11.40 -4.87 6.32
N VAL A 163 10.87 -4.34 5.22
CA VAL A 163 11.03 -4.94 3.89
C VAL A 163 12.50 -5.04 3.49
N GLN A 164 13.30 -4.00 3.77
CA GLN A 164 14.74 -4.02 3.52
C GLN A 164 15.46 -5.08 4.36
N VAL A 165 15.11 -5.22 5.64
CA VAL A 165 15.69 -6.24 6.53
C VAL A 165 15.41 -7.65 6.02
N GLU A 166 14.20 -7.93 5.53
CA GLU A 166 13.83 -9.25 5.00
C GLU A 166 14.50 -9.54 3.63
N ILE A 167 14.70 -8.52 2.80
CA ILE A 167 15.31 -8.67 1.48
C ILE A 167 16.85 -8.69 1.54
N ALA A 168 17.46 -7.96 2.49
CA ALA A 168 18.91 -7.81 2.58
C ALA A 168 19.68 -9.15 2.63
N PRO A 169 19.25 -10.17 3.40
CA PRO A 169 19.93 -11.46 3.43
C PRO A 169 19.93 -12.22 2.11
N LEU A 170 19.06 -11.83 1.17
CA LEU A 170 18.95 -12.45 -0.15
C LEU A 170 19.81 -11.74 -1.20
N ALA A 171 20.26 -10.51 -0.92
CA ALA A 171 21.08 -9.74 -1.84
C ALA A 171 22.51 -10.28 -1.88
N HIS A 172 23.04 -10.50 -3.10
CA HIS A 172 24.39 -10.96 -3.30
C HIS A 172 25.07 -10.21 -4.45
N GLU A 173 26.31 -9.77 -4.24
CA GLU A 173 27.07 -9.04 -5.26
C GLU A 173 27.44 -9.95 -6.46
N GLU A 174 27.69 -11.24 -6.18
CA GLU A 174 27.99 -12.25 -7.19
C GLU A 174 26.83 -13.25 -7.33
N PRO A 175 25.78 -12.91 -8.09
CA PRO A 175 24.56 -13.74 -8.18
C PRO A 175 24.78 -15.13 -8.82
N GLU A 176 25.94 -15.39 -9.41
CA GLU A 176 26.29 -16.69 -9.97
C GLU A 176 26.73 -17.70 -8.90
N ARG A 177 27.09 -17.26 -7.70
CA ARG A 177 27.42 -18.12 -6.55
C ARG A 177 26.19 -18.41 -5.72
N LEU A 178 25.60 -19.57 -5.95
CA LEU A 178 24.56 -20.13 -5.08
C LEU A 178 25.21 -20.92 -3.96
N ASP A 179 25.04 -20.47 -2.73
CA ASP A 179 25.33 -21.28 -1.56
C ASP A 179 24.05 -21.86 -0.93
N ALA A 180 24.21 -22.91 -0.13
CA ALA A 180 23.10 -23.59 0.52
C ALA A 180 22.37 -22.71 1.55
N GLU A 181 23.07 -21.73 2.13
CA GLU A 181 22.49 -20.82 3.10
C GLU A 181 21.55 -19.80 2.43
N ASN A 182 21.95 -19.24 1.30
CA ASN A 182 21.12 -18.32 0.53
C ASN A 182 19.87 -19.02 0.00
N MET A 183 19.99 -20.26 -0.47
CA MET A 183 18.83 -21.06 -0.87
C MET A 183 17.84 -21.32 0.28
N ARG A 184 18.33 -21.62 1.49
CA ARG A 184 17.47 -21.80 2.66
C ARG A 184 16.72 -20.53 3.02
N LYS A 185 17.39 -19.36 2.99
CA LYS A 185 16.76 -18.05 3.24
C LYS A 185 15.66 -17.75 2.23
N GLN A 186 15.88 -18.09 0.96
CA GLN A 186 14.87 -17.90 -0.10
C GLN A 186 13.66 -18.82 0.08
N LEU A 187 13.89 -20.08 0.46
CA LEU A 187 12.82 -21.04 0.76
C LEU A 187 11.97 -20.57 1.94
N ALA A 188 12.58 -20.10 3.02
CA ALA A 188 11.87 -19.61 4.20
C ALA A 188 10.96 -18.38 3.93
N LEU A 189 11.14 -17.68 2.82
CA LEU A 189 10.23 -16.58 2.40
C LEU A 189 8.99 -17.08 1.65
N VAL A 190 8.96 -18.34 1.23
CA VAL A 190 7.90 -18.92 0.39
C VAL A 190 7.09 -19.98 1.14
N GLU A 191 7.64 -20.53 2.23
CA GLU A 191 6.94 -21.42 3.16
C GLU A 191 6.03 -20.65 4.13
#